data_d536aa911640d3cadd02acc0660c151e
#
_entry.id   d536aa911640d3cadd02acc0660c151e
#
_cell.length_a   1.000
_cell.length_b   1.000
_cell.length_c   1.000
_cell.angle_alpha   90.00
_cell.angle_beta   90.00
_cell.angle_gamma   90.00
#
_symmetry.space_group_name_H-M   'P 1'
#
loop_
_entity.id
_entity.type
_entity.pdbx_description
1 polymer ?
#
loop_
_entity_poly.entity_id
_entity_poly.type
_entity_poly.pdbx_seq_one_letter_code
_entity_poly.pdbx_strand_id
1 'polypeptide(L)'
;NIVGLLHAATPIYNAWLDQAGMLVLGGTGPMATELRRPYIDWIHTALVQGNAVRDYVKWDDQPASVESVMDSMLRAHQLITTDPKGPVYLCFDAGLQESSLAEPPALPDPALFESPAPPQANPEALERAADMLIGARNPVALVDYVGNDDSVQGVVRLAEALGMPVIDGGDLFNFPSDHPLNLTQAAAELLAEADVVLSLNTYDLEQALTVPGGASRAGVTAAAPNARFIDISLRQLTVRSWGQIYGKLHPLSINMLADGGRAAGVLADIVAARGPVAGADARSE
;
A
#
# COMPACT_ATOMS: atom_id res chain seq x y z
N ASN A 1 11.97 19.84 15.78
CA ASN A 1 13.04 19.25 16.61
C ASN A 1 12.59 17.90 17.17
N ILE A 2 13.46 17.20 17.90
CA ILE A 2 13.17 15.86 18.42
C ILE A 2 11.91 15.81 19.30
N VAL A 3 11.66 16.79 20.13
CA VAL A 3 10.46 16.83 21.01
C VAL A 3 9.17 16.88 20.18
N GLY A 4 9.13 17.73 19.16
CA GLY A 4 7.99 17.79 18.24
C GLY A 4 7.82 16.49 17.44
N LEU A 5 8.92 15.88 16.99
CA LEU A 5 8.87 14.61 16.27
C LEU A 5 8.32 13.48 17.15
N LEU A 6 8.73 13.40 18.41
CA LEU A 6 8.21 12.41 19.36
C LEU A 6 6.69 12.59 19.60
N HIS A 7 6.19 13.84 19.65
CA HIS A 7 4.75 14.11 19.72
C HIS A 7 4.02 13.74 18.42
N ALA A 8 4.66 13.91 17.27
CA ALA A 8 4.11 13.56 15.96
C ALA A 8 4.27 12.06 15.62
N ALA A 9 4.96 11.27 16.43
CA ALA A 9 5.25 9.86 16.12
C ALA A 9 3.98 9.04 15.88
N THR A 10 2.94 9.22 16.71
CA THR A 10 1.68 8.48 16.55
C THR A 10 0.95 8.81 15.24
N PRO A 11 0.68 10.06 14.87
CA PRO A 11 0.06 10.34 13.57
C PRO A 11 0.95 9.97 12.37
N ILE A 12 2.29 10.00 12.48
CA ILE A 12 3.18 9.49 11.43
C ILE A 12 3.01 7.97 11.30
N TYR A 13 2.93 7.25 12.43
CA TYR A 13 2.68 5.81 12.41
C TYR A 13 1.30 5.47 11.82
N ASN A 14 0.24 6.23 12.14
CA ASN A 14 -1.07 6.05 11.51
C ASN A 14 -0.99 6.26 9.99
N ALA A 15 -0.31 7.32 9.53
CA ALA A 15 -0.09 7.54 8.09
C ALA A 15 0.69 6.39 7.41
N TRP A 16 1.58 5.73 8.14
CA TRP A 16 2.25 4.52 7.67
C TRP A 16 1.28 3.35 7.51
N LEU A 17 0.44 3.09 8.51
CA LEU A 17 -0.55 2.02 8.46
C LEU A 17 -1.60 2.24 7.36
N ASP A 18 -2.08 3.47 7.23
CA ASP A 18 -3.09 3.85 6.22
C ASP A 18 -2.49 4.06 4.81
N GLN A 19 -1.16 3.89 4.67
CA GLN A 19 -0.45 4.19 3.42
C GLN A 19 -0.74 5.60 2.87
N ALA A 20 -0.87 6.55 3.79
CA ALA A 20 -1.06 7.95 3.44
C ALA A 20 0.27 8.63 3.12
N GLY A 21 0.37 9.22 1.93
CA GLY A 21 1.53 10.02 1.54
C GLY A 21 1.63 11.29 2.38
N MET A 22 2.66 11.38 3.22
CA MET A 22 2.86 12.51 4.13
C MET A 22 4.32 12.96 4.09
N LEU A 23 4.56 14.26 3.86
CA LEU A 23 5.89 14.85 4.03
C LEU A 23 6.00 15.51 5.39
N VAL A 24 6.87 14.99 6.24
CA VAL A 24 7.13 15.53 7.57
C VAL A 24 8.47 16.28 7.56
N LEU A 25 8.42 17.57 7.90
CA LEU A 25 9.61 18.42 7.97
C LEU A 25 9.97 18.67 9.43
N GLY A 26 11.20 18.37 9.77
CA GLY A 26 11.77 18.62 11.08
C GLY A 26 13.02 19.51 11.01
N GLY A 27 13.49 19.91 12.18
CA GLY A 27 14.73 20.66 12.30
C GLY A 27 15.59 20.10 13.44
N THR A 28 16.90 20.17 13.27
CA THR A 28 17.89 19.86 14.32
C THR A 28 18.71 21.09 14.65
N GLY A 29 19.34 21.12 15.82
CA GLY A 29 20.38 22.12 16.10
C GLY A 29 21.58 21.94 15.16
N PRO A 30 22.47 22.96 15.09
CA PRO A 30 23.60 22.90 14.19
C PRO A 30 24.47 21.67 14.42
N MET A 31 24.76 20.92 13.37
CA MET A 31 25.70 19.81 13.41
C MET A 31 27.13 20.31 13.59
N ALA A 32 27.46 21.44 12.97
CA ALA A 32 28.73 22.14 13.16
C ALA A 32 28.84 22.68 14.58
N THR A 33 29.89 22.28 15.30
CA THR A 33 30.03 22.57 16.74
C THR A 33 30.20 24.09 17.01
N GLU A 34 30.80 24.80 16.10
CA GLU A 34 31.04 26.26 16.18
C GLU A 34 29.75 27.10 16.02
N LEU A 35 28.68 26.51 15.49
CA LEU A 35 27.38 27.16 15.31
C LEU A 35 26.40 26.84 16.45
N ARG A 36 26.77 25.97 17.38
CA ARG A 36 25.87 25.49 18.46
C ARG A 36 25.56 26.63 19.45
N ARG A 37 24.31 26.69 19.84
CA ARG A 37 23.81 27.66 20.83
C ARG A 37 23.83 27.04 22.24
N PRO A 38 24.45 27.66 23.22
CA PRO A 38 24.78 27.04 24.52
C PRO A 38 23.59 26.76 25.41
N TYR A 39 22.40 27.24 25.08
CA TYR A 39 21.24 27.21 25.99
C TYR A 39 20.08 26.36 25.52
N ILE A 40 20.06 25.88 24.27
CA ILE A 40 18.85 25.24 23.73
C ILE A 40 19.11 23.98 22.91
N ASP A 41 20.15 23.91 22.11
CA ASP A 41 20.34 22.85 21.09
C ASP A 41 20.36 21.45 21.70
N TRP A 42 20.95 21.25 22.86
CA TRP A 42 21.05 19.95 23.53
C TRP A 42 19.70 19.37 23.98
N ILE A 43 18.70 20.24 24.30
CA ILE A 43 17.36 19.81 24.71
C ILE A 43 16.52 19.39 23.50
N HIS A 44 16.73 20.04 22.35
CA HIS A 44 15.87 19.94 21.19
C HIS A 44 16.46 19.11 20.04
N THR A 45 17.66 18.56 20.23
CA THR A 45 18.41 17.89 19.17
C THR A 45 18.73 16.44 19.57
N ALA A 46 18.51 15.51 18.65
CA ALA A 46 19.10 14.17 18.70
C ALA A 46 20.10 14.05 17.56
N LEU A 47 21.13 13.23 17.74
CA LEU A 47 22.21 13.08 16.76
C LEU A 47 21.67 12.69 15.37
N VAL A 48 20.72 11.75 15.34
CA VAL A 48 20.00 11.35 14.12
C VAL A 48 18.52 11.27 14.45
N GLN A 49 17.79 12.35 14.19
CA GLN A 49 16.35 12.41 14.55
C GLN A 49 15.51 11.41 13.77
N GLY A 50 15.84 11.12 12.51
CA GLY A 50 15.17 10.14 11.67
C GLY A 50 15.06 8.76 12.31
N ASN A 51 16.00 8.38 13.20
CA ASN A 51 15.94 7.10 13.93
C ASN A 51 14.64 6.96 14.78
N ALA A 52 14.03 8.06 15.21
CA ALA A 52 12.80 8.00 16.00
C ALA A 52 11.58 7.53 15.19
N VAL A 53 11.63 7.64 13.87
CA VAL A 53 10.50 7.31 12.97
C VAL A 53 10.89 6.36 11.83
N ARG A 54 12.16 5.98 11.71
CA ARG A 54 12.72 5.21 10.59
C ARG A 54 11.99 3.92 10.31
N ASP A 55 11.45 3.26 11.32
CA ASP A 55 10.75 1.99 11.16
C ASP A 55 9.38 2.14 10.50
N TYR A 56 8.81 3.33 10.49
CA TYR A 56 7.47 3.62 9.97
C TYR A 56 7.40 4.87 9.08
N VAL A 57 8.49 5.14 8.35
CA VAL A 57 8.52 6.06 7.20
C VAL A 57 9.14 5.35 6.00
N LYS A 58 8.77 5.73 4.79
CA LYS A 58 9.37 5.17 3.57
C LYS A 58 10.85 5.54 3.46
N TRP A 59 11.19 6.74 3.91
CA TRP A 59 12.53 7.29 3.86
C TRP A 59 12.68 8.42 4.86
N ASP A 60 13.86 8.55 5.41
CA ASP A 60 14.28 9.70 6.20
C ASP A 60 15.62 10.23 5.67
N ASP A 61 15.78 11.55 5.69
CA ASP A 61 17.02 12.19 5.26
C ASP A 61 17.33 13.47 6.07
N GLN A 62 18.60 13.81 6.09
CA GLN A 62 19.10 15.05 6.66
C GLN A 62 20.09 15.64 5.66
N PRO A 63 19.62 16.46 4.70
CA PRO A 63 20.48 17.03 3.67
C PRO A 63 21.57 17.93 4.27
N ALA A 64 22.78 17.78 3.76
CA ALA A 64 23.98 18.44 4.29
C ALA A 64 24.32 19.76 3.61
N SER A 65 23.64 20.13 2.52
CA SER A 65 23.84 21.40 1.79
C SER A 65 22.52 21.93 1.23
N VAL A 66 22.47 23.18 0.84
CA VAL A 66 21.30 23.82 0.21
C VAL A 66 20.93 23.10 -1.09
N GLU A 67 21.90 22.70 -1.88
CA GLU A 67 21.70 21.96 -3.12
C GLU A 67 21.06 20.59 -2.85
N SER A 68 21.54 19.86 -1.83
CA SER A 68 20.97 18.56 -1.47
C SER A 68 19.56 18.65 -0.89
N VAL A 69 19.14 19.80 -0.36
CA VAL A 69 17.74 20.05 0.04
C VAL A 69 16.81 19.89 -1.15
N MET A 70 17.16 20.43 -2.32
CA MET A 70 16.33 20.34 -3.53
C MET A 70 16.13 18.89 -3.95
N ASP A 71 17.21 18.11 -4.00
CA ASP A 71 17.16 16.68 -4.34
C ASP A 71 16.32 15.88 -3.34
N SER A 72 16.49 16.18 -2.04
CA SER A 72 15.73 15.50 -0.98
C SER A 72 14.23 15.82 -1.06
N MET A 73 13.86 17.07 -1.36
CA MET A 73 12.46 17.47 -1.51
C MET A 73 11.81 16.79 -2.72
N LEU A 74 12.49 16.75 -3.87
CA LEU A 74 11.98 16.07 -5.07
C LEU A 74 11.84 14.57 -4.85
N ARG A 75 12.84 13.94 -4.23
CA ARG A 75 12.78 12.51 -3.87
C ARG A 75 11.66 12.22 -2.88
N ALA A 76 11.49 13.05 -1.87
CA ALA A 76 10.41 12.93 -0.91
C ALA A 76 9.04 13.00 -1.60
N HIS A 77 8.84 13.94 -2.53
CA HIS A 77 7.64 14.07 -3.32
C HIS A 77 7.35 12.78 -4.11
N GLN A 78 8.33 12.25 -4.84
CA GLN A 78 8.17 11.00 -5.58
C GLN A 78 7.80 9.83 -4.64
N LEU A 79 8.45 9.72 -3.48
CA LEU A 79 8.20 8.63 -2.54
C LEU A 79 6.81 8.67 -1.92
N ILE A 80 6.31 9.87 -1.54
CA ILE A 80 4.97 9.99 -0.92
C ILE A 80 3.83 9.80 -1.93
N THR A 81 4.10 9.98 -3.21
CA THR A 81 3.09 9.86 -4.29
C THR A 81 3.15 8.52 -5.02
N THR A 82 4.19 7.72 -4.82
CA THR A 82 4.34 6.38 -5.42
C THR A 82 3.84 5.29 -4.48
N ASP A 83 2.98 4.39 -4.99
CA ASP A 83 2.46 3.24 -4.22
C ASP A 83 3.54 2.16 -3.95
N PRO A 84 3.43 1.48 -2.81
CA PRO A 84 2.58 1.81 -1.66
C PRO A 84 2.99 3.14 -1.06
N LYS A 85 2.03 4.05 -0.89
CA LYS A 85 2.29 5.38 -0.32
C LYS A 85 2.68 5.26 1.16
N GLY A 86 3.20 6.34 1.72
CA GLY A 86 3.57 6.38 3.14
C GLY A 86 4.34 7.65 3.48
N PRO A 87 4.57 7.91 4.76
CA PRO A 87 5.24 9.12 5.21
C PRO A 87 6.74 9.12 4.87
N VAL A 88 7.29 10.32 4.71
CA VAL A 88 8.73 10.61 4.58
C VAL A 88 9.08 11.69 5.58
N TYR A 89 10.25 11.59 6.20
CA TYR A 89 10.74 12.57 7.16
C TYR A 89 12.03 13.23 6.66
N LEU A 90 12.05 14.57 6.57
CA LEU A 90 13.24 15.36 6.28
C LEU A 90 13.61 16.22 7.48
N CYS A 91 14.88 16.17 7.90
CA CYS A 91 15.39 16.92 9.02
C CYS A 91 16.40 17.98 8.53
N PHE A 92 16.15 19.24 8.80
CA PHE A 92 17.02 20.33 8.38
C PHE A 92 17.90 20.82 9.53
N ASP A 93 19.20 20.91 9.27
CA ASP A 93 20.18 21.50 10.16
C ASP A 93 19.93 23.00 10.33
N ALA A 94 19.91 23.51 11.57
CA ALA A 94 19.66 24.93 11.83
C ALA A 94 20.80 25.82 11.28
N GLY A 95 22.04 25.37 11.32
CA GLY A 95 23.15 26.12 10.72
C GLY A 95 23.01 26.27 9.21
N LEU A 96 22.46 25.24 8.54
CA LEU A 96 22.13 25.29 7.12
C LEU A 96 20.96 26.26 6.84
N GLN A 97 19.90 26.23 7.65
CA GLN A 97 18.74 27.10 7.50
C GLN A 97 19.03 28.56 7.74
N GLU A 98 19.98 28.86 8.65
CA GLU A 98 20.36 30.24 9.06
C GLU A 98 21.52 30.79 8.25
N SER A 99 22.14 29.99 7.37
CA SER A 99 23.26 30.42 6.55
C SER A 99 22.85 31.44 5.48
N SER A 100 23.68 32.48 5.29
CA SER A 100 23.47 33.44 4.22
C SER A 100 23.91 32.83 2.89
N LEU A 101 23.11 33.00 1.86
CA LEU A 101 23.43 32.61 0.50
C LEU A 101 23.88 33.84 -0.30
N ALA A 102 24.97 33.73 -1.05
CA ALA A 102 25.43 34.80 -1.93
C ALA A 102 24.43 35.02 -3.08
N GLU A 103 23.86 33.95 -3.61
CA GLU A 103 22.84 33.97 -4.65
C GLU A 103 21.75 32.93 -4.31
N PRO A 104 20.49 33.17 -4.70
CA PRO A 104 19.45 32.15 -4.57
C PRO A 104 19.81 30.90 -5.38
N PRO A 105 19.60 29.70 -4.85
CA PRO A 105 19.84 28.47 -5.62
C PRO A 105 18.86 28.37 -6.80
N ALA A 106 19.33 27.81 -7.92
CA ALA A 106 18.47 27.51 -9.04
C ALA A 106 17.46 26.42 -8.62
N LEU A 107 16.17 26.72 -8.75
CA LEU A 107 15.13 25.74 -8.48
C LEU A 107 14.98 24.81 -9.69
N PRO A 108 14.99 23.49 -9.49
CA PRO A 108 14.71 22.55 -10.57
C PRO A 108 13.25 22.68 -11.04
N ASP A 109 13.00 22.40 -12.32
CA ASP A 109 11.63 22.31 -12.83
C ASP A 109 10.96 21.02 -12.30
N PRO A 110 9.94 21.11 -11.43
CA PRO A 110 9.31 19.93 -10.86
C PRO A 110 8.61 19.04 -11.91
N ALA A 111 8.24 19.56 -13.08
CA ALA A 111 7.65 18.79 -14.15
C ALA A 111 8.60 17.72 -14.74
N LEU A 112 9.92 17.87 -14.53
CA LEU A 112 10.92 16.88 -14.94
C LEU A 112 11.12 15.75 -13.93
N PHE A 113 10.44 15.81 -12.77
CA PHE A 113 10.58 14.86 -11.66
C PHE A 113 9.24 14.22 -11.27
N GLU A 114 8.43 13.90 -12.28
CA GLU A 114 7.17 13.19 -12.07
C GLU A 114 7.39 11.86 -11.33
N SER A 115 6.37 11.46 -10.58
CA SER A 115 6.39 10.15 -9.92
C SER A 115 6.32 9.04 -10.96
N PRO A 116 7.05 7.92 -10.74
CA PRO A 116 6.98 6.79 -11.66
C PRO A 116 5.57 6.22 -11.73
N ALA A 117 5.16 5.80 -12.94
CA ALA A 117 3.91 5.08 -13.10
C ALA A 117 3.93 3.77 -12.29
N PRO A 118 2.80 3.34 -11.70
CA PRO A 118 2.72 2.08 -11.00
C PRO A 118 3.11 0.90 -11.90
N PRO A 119 3.77 -0.14 -11.35
CA PRO A 119 4.13 -1.31 -12.13
C PRO A 119 2.88 -2.05 -12.59
N GLN A 120 2.86 -2.42 -13.87
CA GLN A 120 1.81 -3.26 -14.45
C GLN A 120 2.09 -4.74 -14.20
N ALA A 121 1.03 -5.53 -14.07
CA ALA A 121 1.14 -6.98 -13.95
C ALA A 121 1.69 -7.60 -15.25
N ASN A 122 2.44 -8.69 -15.09
CA ASN A 122 2.97 -9.43 -16.22
C ASN A 122 1.84 -9.98 -17.12
N PRO A 123 1.82 -9.70 -18.44
CA PRO A 123 0.72 -10.08 -19.33
C PRO A 123 0.44 -11.59 -19.35
N GLU A 124 1.48 -12.43 -19.40
CA GLU A 124 1.32 -13.89 -19.42
C GLU A 124 0.75 -14.42 -18.09
N ALA A 125 1.09 -13.77 -16.97
CA ALA A 125 0.54 -14.13 -15.68
C ALA A 125 -0.92 -13.70 -15.56
N LEU A 126 -1.31 -12.55 -16.14
CA LEU A 126 -2.70 -12.11 -16.24
C LEU A 126 -3.54 -13.05 -17.09
N GLU A 127 -3.03 -13.53 -18.22
CA GLU A 127 -3.74 -14.52 -19.05
C GLU A 127 -3.99 -15.81 -18.26
N ARG A 128 -2.98 -16.33 -17.54
CA ARG A 128 -3.16 -17.50 -16.68
C ARG A 128 -4.14 -17.27 -15.53
N ALA A 129 -4.13 -16.06 -14.97
CA ALA A 129 -5.06 -15.68 -13.91
C ALA A 129 -6.51 -15.65 -14.45
N ALA A 130 -6.71 -15.07 -15.64
CA ALA A 130 -8.00 -15.06 -16.30
C ALA A 130 -8.49 -16.49 -16.61
N ASP A 131 -7.62 -17.37 -17.13
CA ASP A 131 -7.97 -18.79 -17.37
C ASP A 131 -8.41 -19.49 -16.08
N MET A 132 -7.68 -19.23 -14.99
CA MET A 132 -7.97 -19.82 -13.68
C MET A 132 -9.31 -19.32 -13.14
N LEU A 133 -9.62 -18.02 -13.26
CA LEU A 133 -10.85 -17.40 -12.81
C LEU A 133 -12.06 -17.85 -13.66
N ILE A 134 -11.93 -17.88 -14.99
CA ILE A 134 -12.99 -18.36 -15.90
C ILE A 134 -13.33 -19.83 -15.64
N GLY A 135 -12.31 -20.64 -15.36
CA GLY A 135 -12.49 -22.07 -15.06
C GLY A 135 -12.92 -22.39 -13.63
N ALA A 136 -13.02 -21.37 -12.76
CA ALA A 136 -13.43 -21.57 -11.37
C ALA A 136 -14.93 -21.83 -11.24
N ARG A 137 -15.29 -22.71 -10.29
CA ARG A 137 -16.69 -22.92 -9.90
C ARG A 137 -17.18 -21.88 -8.92
N ASN A 138 -16.36 -21.58 -7.94
CA ASN A 138 -16.63 -20.64 -6.84
C ASN A 138 -15.47 -19.65 -6.69
N PRO A 139 -15.26 -18.72 -7.65
CA PRO A 139 -14.25 -17.68 -7.51
C PRO A 139 -14.68 -16.67 -6.46
N VAL A 140 -13.74 -16.19 -5.65
CA VAL A 140 -13.96 -15.13 -4.65
C VAL A 140 -12.84 -14.11 -4.75
N ALA A 141 -13.17 -12.82 -4.67
CA ALA A 141 -12.19 -11.74 -4.58
C ALA A 141 -12.05 -11.22 -3.14
N LEU A 142 -10.80 -11.06 -2.70
CA LEU A 142 -10.42 -10.26 -1.54
C LEU A 142 -9.89 -8.93 -2.08
N VAL A 143 -10.46 -7.82 -1.65
CA VAL A 143 -10.11 -6.50 -2.18
C VAL A 143 -9.80 -5.57 -1.02
N ASP A 144 -8.56 -5.09 -0.98
CA ASP A 144 -8.15 -3.99 -0.14
C ASP A 144 -7.85 -2.77 -1.02
N TYR A 145 -7.26 -1.75 -0.47
CA TYR A 145 -6.94 -0.46 -1.07
C TYR A 145 -6.75 -0.47 -2.61
N VAL A 146 -7.79 -0.13 -3.35
CA VAL A 146 -7.79 -0.07 -4.83
C VAL A 146 -7.34 1.31 -5.36
N GLY A 147 -7.56 2.35 -4.58
CA GLY A 147 -6.88 3.63 -4.71
C GLY A 147 -7.56 4.73 -5.52
N ASN A 148 -8.45 4.42 -6.46
CA ASN A 148 -9.14 5.44 -7.27
C ASN A 148 -10.36 4.86 -8.01
N ASP A 149 -11.23 5.75 -8.51
CA ASP A 149 -12.49 5.39 -9.15
C ASP A 149 -12.33 4.46 -10.37
N ASP A 150 -11.34 4.70 -11.24
CA ASP A 150 -11.13 3.86 -12.43
C ASP A 150 -10.78 2.42 -12.03
N SER A 151 -9.98 2.26 -10.99
CA SER A 151 -9.61 0.96 -10.46
C SER A 151 -10.80 0.27 -9.80
N VAL A 152 -11.63 0.99 -9.04
CA VAL A 152 -12.89 0.47 -8.48
C VAL A 152 -13.81 -0.04 -9.60
N GLN A 153 -14.00 0.73 -10.68
CA GLN A 153 -14.78 0.31 -11.84
C GLN A 153 -14.18 -0.93 -12.53
N GLY A 154 -12.86 -1.05 -12.54
CA GLY A 154 -12.16 -2.24 -13.02
C GLY A 154 -12.50 -3.49 -12.21
N VAL A 155 -12.52 -3.38 -10.89
CA VAL A 155 -12.92 -4.48 -9.97
C VAL A 155 -14.39 -4.83 -10.15
N VAL A 156 -15.28 -3.83 -10.26
CA VAL A 156 -16.72 -4.05 -10.49
C VAL A 156 -16.93 -4.82 -11.79
N ARG A 157 -16.38 -4.36 -12.90
CA ARG A 157 -16.49 -5.05 -14.19
C ARG A 157 -16.00 -6.50 -14.15
N LEU A 158 -14.88 -6.74 -13.44
CA LEU A 158 -14.34 -8.10 -13.30
C LEU A 158 -15.27 -8.98 -12.46
N ALA A 159 -15.78 -8.45 -11.35
CA ALA A 159 -16.69 -9.17 -10.47
C ALA A 159 -18.00 -9.55 -11.21
N GLU A 160 -18.59 -8.59 -11.93
CA GLU A 160 -19.81 -8.83 -12.72
C GLU A 160 -19.58 -9.84 -13.85
N ALA A 161 -18.48 -9.70 -14.62
CA ALA A 161 -18.18 -10.60 -15.73
C ALA A 161 -18.00 -12.06 -15.29
N LEU A 162 -17.56 -12.28 -14.06
CA LEU A 162 -17.33 -13.61 -13.49
C LEU A 162 -18.47 -14.08 -12.56
N GLY A 163 -19.43 -13.23 -12.19
CA GLY A 163 -20.35 -13.47 -11.10
C GLY A 163 -19.59 -13.79 -9.79
N MET A 164 -18.53 -13.03 -9.52
CA MET A 164 -17.57 -13.32 -8.47
C MET A 164 -17.86 -12.47 -7.22
N PRO A 165 -18.24 -13.09 -6.09
CA PRO A 165 -18.39 -12.39 -4.83
C PRO A 165 -17.12 -11.67 -4.42
N VAL A 166 -17.30 -10.50 -3.82
CA VAL A 166 -16.21 -9.64 -3.32
C VAL A 166 -16.31 -9.53 -1.81
N ILE A 167 -15.20 -9.80 -1.15
CA ILE A 167 -14.98 -9.54 0.26
C ILE A 167 -14.12 -8.28 0.35
N ASP A 168 -14.70 -7.22 0.89
CA ASP A 168 -14.08 -5.92 1.03
C ASP A 168 -13.30 -5.83 2.34
N GLY A 169 -12.02 -5.46 2.28
CA GLY A 169 -11.16 -5.30 3.45
C GLY A 169 -11.48 -4.08 4.33
N GLY A 170 -12.36 -3.19 3.85
CA GLY A 170 -12.86 -2.04 4.61
C GLY A 170 -12.08 -0.74 4.44
N ASP A 171 -11.06 -0.70 3.59
CA ASP A 171 -10.34 0.52 3.22
C ASP A 171 -11.20 1.41 2.30
N LEU A 172 -10.78 2.67 2.13
CA LEU A 172 -11.43 3.59 1.19
C LEU A 172 -11.14 3.17 -0.26
N PHE A 173 -12.12 3.44 -1.15
CA PHE A 173 -12.01 3.16 -2.60
C PHE A 173 -11.71 1.69 -2.93
N ASN A 174 -12.46 0.76 -2.34
CA ASN A 174 -12.34 -0.66 -2.65
C ASN A 174 -13.45 -1.15 -3.59
N PHE A 175 -14.59 -1.48 -3.01
CA PHE A 175 -15.73 -2.00 -3.75
C PHE A 175 -17.03 -1.36 -3.22
N PRO A 176 -18.00 -0.99 -4.07
CA PRO A 176 -19.22 -0.35 -3.60
C PRO A 176 -19.96 -1.19 -2.56
N SER A 177 -20.28 -0.58 -1.42
CA SER A 177 -20.90 -1.29 -0.29
C SER A 177 -22.35 -1.72 -0.55
N ASP A 178 -23.02 -1.10 -1.50
CA ASP A 178 -24.39 -1.38 -1.96
C ASP A 178 -24.44 -2.30 -3.19
N HIS A 179 -23.29 -2.74 -3.69
CA HIS A 179 -23.23 -3.63 -4.85
C HIS A 179 -23.72 -5.05 -4.48
N PRO A 180 -24.55 -5.71 -5.30
CA PRO A 180 -25.08 -7.06 -4.99
C PRO A 180 -24.01 -8.11 -4.76
N LEU A 181 -22.85 -8.00 -5.40
CA LEU A 181 -21.71 -8.91 -5.22
C LEU A 181 -20.81 -8.54 -4.02
N ASN A 182 -21.10 -7.47 -3.28
CA ASN A 182 -20.40 -7.20 -2.01
C ASN A 182 -20.99 -8.13 -0.94
N LEU A 183 -20.33 -9.25 -0.74
CA LEU A 183 -20.75 -10.28 0.21
C LEU A 183 -19.77 -10.41 1.38
N THR A 184 -19.20 -9.30 1.82
CA THR A 184 -18.25 -9.23 2.94
C THR A 184 -18.78 -9.89 4.21
N GLN A 185 -20.08 -9.78 4.47
CA GLN A 185 -20.71 -10.36 5.66
C GLN A 185 -20.75 -11.91 5.64
N ALA A 186 -20.61 -12.53 4.47
CA ALA A 186 -20.57 -13.97 4.27
C ALA A 186 -19.15 -14.51 3.99
N ALA A 187 -18.12 -13.75 4.38
CA ALA A 187 -16.73 -14.05 4.03
C ALA A 187 -16.30 -15.48 4.42
N ALA A 188 -16.69 -15.95 5.62
CA ALA A 188 -16.29 -17.26 6.11
C ALA A 188 -16.87 -18.40 5.26
N GLU A 189 -18.15 -18.30 4.89
CA GLU A 189 -18.85 -19.27 4.06
C GLU A 189 -18.29 -19.28 2.64
N LEU A 190 -18.08 -18.09 2.05
CA LEU A 190 -17.53 -17.95 0.72
C LEU A 190 -16.13 -18.54 0.61
N LEU A 191 -15.25 -18.24 1.57
CA LEU A 191 -13.89 -18.76 1.59
C LEU A 191 -13.84 -20.28 1.80
N ALA A 192 -14.77 -20.84 2.58
CA ALA A 192 -14.85 -22.29 2.81
C ALA A 192 -15.24 -23.06 1.55
N GLU A 193 -15.93 -22.44 0.60
CA GLU A 193 -16.38 -23.05 -0.65
C GLU A 193 -15.56 -22.63 -1.87
N ALA A 194 -14.69 -21.62 -1.73
CA ALA A 194 -13.89 -21.08 -2.82
C ALA A 194 -12.91 -22.09 -3.39
N ASP A 195 -12.89 -22.26 -4.70
CA ASP A 195 -11.86 -23.02 -5.41
C ASP A 195 -10.74 -22.14 -5.99
N VAL A 196 -11.04 -20.84 -6.19
CA VAL A 196 -10.06 -19.81 -6.58
C VAL A 196 -10.31 -18.54 -5.77
N VAL A 197 -9.27 -18.02 -5.14
CA VAL A 197 -9.29 -16.74 -4.43
C VAL A 197 -8.38 -15.76 -5.16
N LEU A 198 -8.94 -14.64 -5.59
CA LEU A 198 -8.21 -13.51 -6.14
C LEU A 198 -7.99 -12.45 -5.05
N SER A 199 -6.73 -12.17 -4.72
CA SER A 199 -6.34 -11.12 -3.78
C SER A 199 -5.85 -9.90 -4.56
N LEU A 200 -6.45 -8.75 -4.31
CA LEU A 200 -6.11 -7.46 -4.92
C LEU A 200 -5.65 -6.48 -3.83
N ASN A 201 -4.37 -6.18 -3.80
CA ASN A 201 -3.74 -5.28 -2.82
C ASN A 201 -4.00 -5.64 -1.35
N THR A 202 -4.37 -6.89 -1.04
CA THR A 202 -4.66 -7.32 0.33
C THR A 202 -3.43 -7.09 1.22
N TYR A 203 -3.67 -6.41 2.34
CA TYR A 203 -2.61 -5.95 3.23
C TYR A 203 -1.92 -7.10 3.97
N ASP A 204 -2.72 -8.02 4.51
CA ASP A 204 -2.27 -9.27 5.14
C ASP A 204 -3.18 -10.42 4.69
N LEU A 205 -2.73 -11.17 3.70
CA LEU A 205 -3.54 -12.24 3.10
C LEU A 205 -3.90 -13.31 4.14
N GLU A 206 -2.98 -13.67 5.03
CA GLU A 206 -3.28 -14.64 6.09
C GLU A 206 -4.37 -14.14 7.04
N GLN A 207 -4.36 -12.82 7.35
CA GLN A 207 -5.42 -12.21 8.15
C GLN A 207 -6.77 -12.26 7.44
N ALA A 208 -6.81 -11.88 6.16
CA ALA A 208 -8.03 -11.88 5.36
C ALA A 208 -8.65 -13.28 5.22
N LEU A 209 -7.83 -14.32 5.26
CA LEU A 209 -8.24 -15.73 5.22
C LEU A 209 -8.55 -16.32 6.60
N THR A 210 -8.39 -15.57 7.68
CA THR A 210 -8.50 -16.10 9.05
C THR A 210 -9.79 -15.61 9.72
N VAL A 211 -10.53 -16.54 10.30
CA VAL A 211 -11.71 -16.25 11.10
C VAL A 211 -11.44 -16.55 12.59
N PRO A 212 -12.21 -15.97 13.53
CA PRO A 212 -12.05 -16.27 14.95
C PRO A 212 -12.14 -17.76 15.24
N GLY A 213 -11.17 -18.30 15.96
CA GLY A 213 -11.00 -19.74 16.23
C GLY A 213 -11.73 -20.28 17.46
N GLY A 214 -12.93 -19.81 17.79
CA GLY A 214 -13.69 -20.29 18.94
C GLY A 214 -12.97 -20.04 20.27
N ALA A 215 -12.60 -21.12 21.01
CA ALA A 215 -11.91 -21.02 22.29
C ALA A 215 -10.41 -20.65 22.17
N SER A 216 -9.83 -20.75 20.99
CA SER A 216 -8.45 -20.37 20.72
C SER A 216 -8.36 -18.87 20.44
N ARG A 217 -7.30 -18.22 20.94
CA ARG A 217 -6.96 -16.85 20.52
C ARG A 217 -6.35 -16.81 19.13
N ALA A 218 -5.78 -17.92 18.67
CA ALA A 218 -5.34 -18.06 17.28
C ALA A 218 -6.57 -18.25 16.39
N GLY A 219 -6.64 -17.52 15.30
CA GLY A 219 -7.64 -17.74 14.27
C GLY A 219 -7.43 -19.08 13.56
N VAL A 220 -8.42 -19.50 12.82
CA VAL A 220 -8.35 -20.65 11.90
C VAL A 220 -8.57 -20.16 10.47
N THR A 221 -7.91 -20.78 9.50
CA THR A 221 -8.16 -20.43 8.10
C THR A 221 -9.58 -20.81 7.70
N ALA A 222 -10.29 -19.88 7.07
CA ALA A 222 -11.59 -20.12 6.48
C ALA A 222 -11.48 -20.70 5.06
N ALA A 223 -10.31 -20.58 4.42
CA ALA A 223 -10.13 -21.00 3.04
C ALA A 223 -10.22 -22.53 2.90
N ALA A 224 -10.88 -22.99 1.82
CA ALA A 224 -10.94 -24.39 1.46
C ALA A 224 -9.52 -24.97 1.29
N PRO A 225 -9.27 -26.24 1.74
CA PRO A 225 -7.92 -26.83 1.70
C PRO A 225 -7.31 -26.91 0.30
N ASN A 226 -8.12 -26.97 -0.74
CA ASN A 226 -7.71 -27.08 -2.14
C ASN A 226 -7.89 -25.79 -2.92
N ALA A 227 -8.19 -24.67 -2.26
CA ALA A 227 -8.31 -23.37 -2.90
C ALA A 227 -6.97 -22.97 -3.54
N ARG A 228 -7.04 -22.41 -4.72
CA ARG A 228 -5.89 -21.83 -5.43
C ARG A 228 -5.92 -20.33 -5.25
N PHE A 229 -4.76 -19.75 -5.04
CA PHE A 229 -4.64 -18.32 -4.74
C PHE A 229 -3.90 -17.58 -5.85
N ILE A 230 -4.49 -16.45 -6.25
CA ILE A 230 -3.88 -15.44 -7.13
C ILE A 230 -3.69 -14.19 -6.28
N ASP A 231 -2.46 -13.69 -6.14
CA ASP A 231 -2.21 -12.42 -5.47
C ASP A 231 -1.63 -11.40 -6.45
N ILE A 232 -2.22 -10.23 -6.49
CA ILE A 232 -1.77 -9.07 -7.26
C ILE A 232 -1.67 -7.90 -6.30
N SER A 233 -0.46 -7.64 -5.82
CA SER A 233 -0.25 -6.66 -4.77
C SER A 233 1.13 -6.01 -4.85
N LEU A 234 1.22 -4.74 -4.46
CA LEU A 234 2.47 -4.05 -4.18
C LEU A 234 2.92 -4.21 -2.72
N ARG A 235 2.09 -4.86 -1.88
CA ARG A 235 2.22 -4.83 -0.43
C ARG A 235 2.88 -6.06 0.17
N GLN A 236 2.65 -7.25 -0.38
CA GLN A 236 3.02 -8.52 0.25
C GLN A 236 4.52 -8.65 0.54
N LEU A 237 5.39 -8.09 -0.33
CA LEU A 237 6.84 -8.15 -0.18
C LEU A 237 7.44 -6.92 0.51
N THR A 238 6.64 -5.93 0.85
CA THR A 238 7.10 -4.67 1.45
C THR A 238 6.89 -4.61 2.95
N VAL A 239 6.95 -5.75 3.62
CA VAL A 239 6.81 -5.82 5.08
C VAL A 239 7.96 -5.07 5.74
N ARG A 240 7.60 -4.04 6.49
CA ARG A 240 8.51 -3.25 7.29
C ARG A 240 7.84 -2.94 8.62
N SER A 241 8.57 -3.06 9.70
CA SER A 241 8.01 -2.87 11.03
C SER A 241 6.90 -3.90 11.36
N TRP A 242 6.13 -3.69 12.40
CA TRP A 242 4.97 -4.53 12.74
C TRP A 242 3.71 -3.97 12.07
N GLY A 243 3.71 -3.94 10.74
CA GLY A 243 2.62 -3.37 9.96
C GLY A 243 1.50 -4.36 9.60
N GLN A 244 1.65 -5.66 9.90
CA GLN A 244 0.70 -6.72 9.59
C GLN A 244 0.40 -7.55 10.84
N ILE A 245 -0.76 -8.19 10.90
CA ILE A 245 -1.13 -9.06 12.03
C ILE A 245 -0.29 -10.33 12.03
N TYR A 246 -0.23 -11.00 10.89
CA TYR A 246 0.52 -12.26 10.76
C TYR A 246 1.85 -12.07 10.02
N GLY A 247 1.90 -11.24 8.98
CA GLY A 247 3.09 -11.05 8.14
C GLY A 247 3.61 -12.36 7.56
N LYS A 248 2.73 -13.33 7.32
CA LYS A 248 3.07 -14.69 6.92
C LYS A 248 2.92 -14.83 5.41
N LEU A 249 3.91 -15.46 4.78
CA LEU A 249 3.81 -15.82 3.37
C LEU A 249 2.78 -16.93 3.18
N HIS A 250 1.87 -16.71 2.24
CA HIS A 250 0.86 -17.68 1.84
C HIS A 250 1.27 -18.38 0.54
N PRO A 251 1.03 -19.70 0.38
CA PRO A 251 1.29 -20.40 -0.88
C PRO A 251 0.39 -19.85 -2.00
N LEU A 252 0.97 -19.42 -3.10
CA LEU A 252 0.27 -18.79 -4.22
C LEU A 252 0.45 -19.61 -5.50
N SER A 253 -0.63 -19.75 -6.27
CA SER A 253 -0.59 -20.33 -7.62
C SER A 253 -0.05 -19.32 -8.64
N ILE A 254 -0.42 -18.04 -8.46
CA ILE A 254 0.07 -16.92 -9.24
C ILE A 254 0.35 -15.77 -8.28
N ASN A 255 1.53 -15.17 -8.39
CA ASN A 255 1.95 -14.02 -7.60
C ASN A 255 2.47 -12.93 -8.53
N MET A 256 1.90 -11.72 -8.45
CA MET A 256 2.26 -10.60 -9.29
C MET A 256 2.54 -9.35 -8.44
N LEU A 257 3.75 -8.82 -8.53
CA LEU A 257 4.10 -7.54 -7.92
C LEU A 257 3.61 -6.42 -8.85
N ALA A 258 2.37 -5.98 -8.65
CA ALA A 258 1.71 -4.97 -9.46
C ALA A 258 0.57 -4.29 -8.70
N ASP A 259 0.07 -3.17 -9.23
CA ASP A 259 -1.14 -2.51 -8.74
C ASP A 259 -2.37 -3.39 -9.01
N GLY A 260 -2.97 -3.92 -7.94
CA GLY A 260 -4.12 -4.82 -8.02
C GLY A 260 -5.36 -4.18 -8.63
N GLY A 261 -5.60 -2.89 -8.37
CA GLY A 261 -6.74 -2.17 -8.93
C GLY A 261 -6.65 -2.02 -10.45
N ARG A 262 -5.49 -1.62 -10.96
CA ARG A 262 -5.23 -1.55 -12.40
C ARG A 262 -5.26 -2.92 -13.06
N ALA A 263 -4.68 -3.91 -12.41
CA ALA A 263 -4.68 -5.29 -12.90
C ALA A 263 -6.10 -5.87 -13.01
N ALA A 264 -7.01 -5.52 -12.09
CA ALA A 264 -8.41 -5.94 -12.17
C ALA A 264 -9.10 -5.43 -13.44
N GLY A 265 -8.84 -4.16 -13.83
CA GLY A 265 -9.34 -3.62 -15.09
C GLY A 265 -8.85 -4.39 -16.32
N VAL A 266 -7.55 -4.71 -16.36
CA VAL A 266 -6.98 -5.52 -17.45
C VAL A 266 -7.53 -6.95 -17.46
N LEU A 267 -7.69 -7.58 -16.30
CA LEU A 267 -8.34 -8.89 -16.19
C LEU A 267 -9.79 -8.86 -16.70
N ALA A 268 -10.54 -7.80 -16.38
CA ALA A 268 -11.91 -7.62 -16.88
C ALA A 268 -11.93 -7.56 -18.42
N ASP A 269 -10.99 -6.84 -19.02
CA ASP A 269 -10.89 -6.73 -20.48
C ASP A 269 -10.51 -8.08 -21.12
N ILE A 270 -9.59 -8.84 -20.51
CA ILE A 270 -9.21 -10.19 -20.96
C ILE A 270 -10.43 -11.15 -20.87
N VAL A 271 -11.16 -11.14 -19.74
CA VAL A 271 -12.34 -11.97 -19.54
C VAL A 271 -13.42 -11.62 -20.57
N ALA A 272 -13.70 -10.33 -20.76
CA ALA A 272 -14.69 -9.87 -21.74
C ALA A 272 -14.35 -10.29 -23.18
N ALA A 273 -13.07 -10.24 -23.55
CA ALA A 273 -12.60 -10.67 -24.87
C ALA A 273 -12.80 -12.17 -25.13
N ARG A 274 -12.94 -13.00 -24.08
CA ARG A 274 -13.18 -14.46 -24.19
C ARG A 274 -14.68 -14.81 -24.25
N GLY A 275 -15.55 -13.82 -24.06
CA GLY A 275 -17.01 -13.98 -24.11
C GLY A 275 -17.64 -14.36 -22.76
N PRO A 276 -18.94 -14.64 -22.76
CA PRO A 276 -19.69 -14.94 -21.53
C PRO A 276 -19.11 -16.13 -20.74
N VAL A 277 -18.98 -15.94 -19.44
CA VAL A 277 -18.44 -16.99 -18.55
C VAL A 277 -19.57 -17.89 -18.07
N ALA A 278 -19.41 -19.20 -18.29
CA ALA A 278 -20.43 -20.16 -17.90
C ALA A 278 -20.67 -20.13 -16.36
N GLY A 279 -21.93 -20.03 -15.97
CA GLY A 279 -22.34 -19.99 -14.57
C GLY A 279 -22.18 -18.65 -13.87
N ALA A 280 -21.71 -17.58 -14.55
CA ALA A 280 -21.61 -16.25 -13.95
C ALA A 280 -22.97 -15.74 -13.46
N ASP A 281 -24.02 -15.85 -14.28
CA ASP A 281 -25.37 -15.42 -13.93
C ASP A 281 -25.90 -16.17 -12.69
N ALA A 282 -25.71 -17.48 -12.63
CA ALA A 282 -26.15 -18.30 -11.50
C ALA A 282 -25.41 -18.01 -10.18
N ARG A 283 -24.19 -17.45 -10.27
CA ARG A 283 -23.43 -17.02 -9.08
C ARG A 283 -23.81 -15.60 -8.62
N SER A 284 -24.43 -14.83 -9.50
CA SER A 284 -24.88 -13.46 -9.20
C SER A 284 -26.30 -13.42 -8.59
N GLU A 285 -27.04 -14.51 -8.64
CA GLU A 285 -28.37 -14.69 -8.03
C GLU A 285 -28.25 -15.16 -6.56
#